data_e3f7638a64d13c1e67865a14ea70b959
#
_entry.id   e3f7638a64d13c1e67865a14ea70b959
#
_cell.length_a   1.000
_cell.length_b   1.000
_cell.length_c   1.000
_cell.angle_alpha   90.00
_cell.angle_beta   90.00
_cell.angle_gamma   90.00
#
_symmetry.space_group_name_H-M   'P 1'
#
loop_
_entity.id
_entity.type
_entity.pdbx_description
1 polymer ?
#
loop_
_entity_poly.entity_id
_entity_poly.type
_entity_poly.pdbx_seq_one_letter_code
_entity_poly.pdbx_strand_id
1 'polypeptide(L)'
;FYVNLRDIIGRASGDFIDLKAYEPGMRYLIDNYICASESQKIGSMDDFTLLDFIVTQEDKLKSEHKGEQESAAETIENNIRKKVVERMVINPAYYAKMSAILEQLILDRRRGVLAYGQLLDTYMELAKNVAKPEENTKYPESIRSNGALRALYDNCGEDDRTFIP
;
A
#
# COMPACT_ATOMS: atom_id res chain seq x y z
N PHE A 1 -29.04 -17.30 16.77
CA PHE A 1 -30.01 -18.23 16.20
C PHE A 1 -29.47 -18.88 14.91
N TYR A 2 -29.12 -18.11 13.88
CA TYR A 2 -28.68 -18.62 12.57
C TYR A 2 -27.40 -19.48 12.63
N VAL A 3 -26.42 -19.12 13.49
CA VAL A 3 -25.17 -19.87 13.66
C VAL A 3 -25.49 -21.28 14.19
N ASN A 4 -26.32 -21.36 15.23
CA ASN A 4 -26.70 -22.64 15.80
C ASN A 4 -27.53 -23.51 14.83
N LEU A 5 -28.41 -22.87 14.03
CA LEU A 5 -29.20 -23.57 13.02
C LEU A 5 -28.29 -24.14 11.91
N ARG A 6 -27.30 -23.39 11.42
CA ARG A 6 -26.30 -23.87 10.45
C ARG A 6 -25.55 -25.10 10.98
N ASP A 7 -25.13 -25.07 12.26
CA ASP A 7 -24.37 -26.16 12.87
C ASP A 7 -25.22 -27.40 13.03
N ILE A 8 -26.52 -27.24 13.37
CA ILE A 8 -27.49 -28.36 13.46
C ILE A 8 -27.70 -28.97 12.07
N ILE A 9 -27.91 -28.15 11.04
CA ILE A 9 -28.12 -28.62 9.67
C ILE A 9 -26.86 -29.35 9.15
N GLY A 10 -25.67 -28.78 9.37
CA GLY A 10 -24.40 -29.37 8.95
C GLY A 10 -24.17 -30.75 9.59
N ARG A 11 -24.49 -30.91 10.87
CA ARG A 11 -24.39 -32.20 11.55
C ARG A 11 -25.43 -33.22 11.02
N ALA A 12 -26.63 -32.76 10.69
CA ALA A 12 -27.69 -33.61 10.18
C ALA A 12 -27.48 -34.08 8.74
N SER A 13 -26.80 -33.23 7.91
CA SER A 13 -26.47 -33.55 6.52
C SER A 13 -25.26 -34.50 6.35
N GLY A 14 -24.50 -34.74 7.41
CA GLY A 14 -23.26 -35.50 7.35
C GLY A 14 -22.06 -34.72 6.77
N ASP A 15 -22.24 -33.47 6.39
CA ASP A 15 -21.18 -32.59 5.85
C ASP A 15 -20.37 -31.90 6.96
N PHE A 16 -20.67 -32.22 8.22
CA PHE A 16 -20.02 -31.65 9.37
C PHE A 16 -18.70 -32.37 9.66
N ILE A 17 -17.59 -31.71 9.36
CA ILE A 17 -16.27 -32.16 9.82
C ILE A 17 -16.04 -31.57 11.21
N ASP A 18 -15.95 -32.42 12.23
CA ASP A 18 -15.58 -31.98 13.58
C ASP A 18 -14.09 -31.65 13.62
N LEU A 19 -13.78 -30.37 13.49
CA LEU A 19 -12.40 -29.86 13.49
C LEU A 19 -11.75 -29.91 14.89
N LYS A 20 -12.51 -30.17 15.97
CA LYS A 20 -11.94 -30.21 17.32
C LYS A 20 -10.89 -31.31 17.49
N ALA A 21 -11.04 -32.41 16.77
CA ALA A 21 -10.04 -33.50 16.80
C ALA A 21 -8.69 -33.04 16.21
N TYR A 22 -8.69 -32.05 15.31
CA TYR A 22 -7.48 -31.50 14.65
C TYR A 22 -6.95 -30.24 15.34
N GLU A 23 -7.70 -29.65 16.28
CA GLU A 23 -7.32 -28.43 16.97
C GLU A 23 -5.92 -28.48 17.59
N PRO A 24 -5.53 -29.55 18.32
CA PRO A 24 -4.18 -29.64 18.90
C PRO A 24 -3.09 -29.65 17.83
N GLY A 25 -3.30 -30.38 16.71
CA GLY A 25 -2.36 -30.43 15.61
C GLY A 25 -2.24 -29.11 14.86
N MET A 26 -3.37 -28.45 14.61
CA MET A 26 -3.38 -27.11 13.99
C MET A 26 -2.71 -26.07 14.89
N ARG A 27 -2.96 -26.10 16.18
CA ARG A 27 -2.30 -25.21 17.16
C ARG A 27 -0.80 -25.44 17.18
N TYR A 28 -0.34 -26.69 17.20
CA TYR A 28 1.07 -27.05 17.11
C TYR A 28 1.72 -26.50 15.83
N LEU A 29 1.06 -26.63 14.68
CA LEU A 29 1.56 -26.09 13.41
C LEU A 29 1.62 -24.55 13.44
N ILE A 30 0.60 -23.89 13.96
CA ILE A 30 0.58 -22.43 14.11
C ILE A 30 1.74 -21.98 15.01
N ASP A 31 1.89 -22.59 16.17
CA ASP A 31 2.90 -22.18 17.17
C ASP A 31 4.35 -22.44 16.69
N ASN A 32 4.58 -23.45 15.85
CA ASN A 32 5.93 -23.81 15.42
C ASN A 32 6.31 -23.28 14.02
N TYR A 33 5.34 -23.01 13.15
CA TYR A 33 5.62 -22.64 11.76
C TYR A 33 5.10 -21.24 11.38
N ILE A 34 4.19 -20.66 12.16
CA ILE A 34 3.74 -19.28 11.98
C ILE A 34 4.42 -18.42 13.04
N CYS A 35 5.66 -18.08 12.79
CA CYS A 35 6.36 -17.06 13.57
C CYS A 35 5.91 -15.68 13.09
N ALA A 36 5.15 -14.97 13.92
CA ALA A 36 4.97 -13.54 13.71
C ALA A 36 6.31 -12.86 14.01
N SER A 37 6.91 -12.21 13.01
CA SER A 37 7.94 -11.22 13.27
C SER A 37 7.38 -10.17 14.24
N GLU A 38 8.23 -9.60 15.11
CA GLU A 38 7.79 -8.54 16.01
C GLU A 38 6.96 -7.52 15.23
N SER A 39 5.74 -7.24 15.73
CA SER A 39 4.86 -6.27 15.10
C SER A 39 5.53 -4.91 15.11
N GLN A 40 6.04 -4.48 13.97
CA GLN A 40 6.49 -3.11 13.81
C GLN A 40 5.26 -2.21 13.88
N LYS A 41 5.23 -1.32 14.87
CA LYS A 41 4.23 -0.25 14.94
C LYS A 41 4.30 0.53 13.64
N ILE A 42 3.30 0.35 12.78
CA ILE A 42 3.02 1.24 11.66
C ILE A 42 2.44 2.50 12.32
N GLY A 43 3.32 3.39 12.78
CA GLY A 43 2.94 4.66 13.38
C GLY A 43 2.21 5.55 12.37
N SER A 44 1.56 6.61 12.85
CA SER A 44 1.11 7.69 11.98
C SER A 44 2.34 8.28 11.29
N MET A 45 2.52 7.95 10.03
CA MET A 45 3.70 8.36 9.29
C MET A 45 3.49 9.78 8.75
N ASP A 46 4.28 10.71 9.25
CA ASP A 46 4.54 11.98 8.57
C ASP A 46 5.27 11.72 7.25
N ASP A 47 5.24 12.69 6.33
CA ASP A 47 5.79 12.50 4.97
C ASP A 47 7.26 12.09 4.96
N PHE A 48 8.04 12.60 5.90
CA PHE A 48 9.45 12.24 6.11
C PHE A 48 9.60 10.75 6.49
N THR A 49 8.71 10.26 7.34
CA THR A 49 8.75 8.88 7.83
C THR A 49 8.43 7.83 6.76
N LEU A 50 7.65 8.18 5.70
CA LEU A 50 7.37 7.25 4.61
C LEU A 50 8.63 6.94 3.79
N LEU A 51 9.42 7.96 3.46
CA LEU A 51 10.67 7.79 2.72
C LEU A 51 11.71 7.02 3.53
N ASP A 52 11.87 7.39 4.81
CA ASP A 52 12.77 6.70 5.71
C ASP A 52 12.37 5.23 5.90
N PHE A 53 11.06 4.98 6.02
CA PHE A 53 10.55 3.62 6.11
C PHE A 53 10.91 2.79 4.87
N ILE A 54 10.77 3.33 3.67
CA ILE A 54 11.13 2.61 2.43
C ILE A 54 12.62 2.28 2.42
N VAL A 55 13.48 3.21 2.85
CA VAL A 55 14.92 2.97 2.97
C VAL A 55 15.20 1.83 3.94
N THR A 56 14.48 1.73 5.08
CA THR A 56 14.67 0.62 6.03
C THR A 56 14.24 -0.76 5.48
N GLN A 57 13.42 -0.79 4.43
CA GLN A 57 13.03 -2.04 3.76
C GLN A 57 13.98 -2.45 2.64
N GLU A 58 14.97 -1.64 2.31
CA GLU A 58 15.91 -1.89 1.19
C GLU A 58 16.62 -3.24 1.32
N ASP A 59 17.15 -3.56 2.51
CA ASP A 59 17.84 -4.82 2.76
C ASP A 59 16.92 -6.03 2.57
N LYS A 60 15.66 -5.93 2.98
CA LYS A 60 14.66 -6.99 2.82
C LYS A 60 14.26 -7.17 1.35
N LEU A 61 14.17 -6.08 0.58
CA LEU A 61 13.89 -6.14 -0.86
C LEU A 61 15.07 -6.71 -1.65
N LYS A 62 16.30 -6.58 -1.14
CA LYS A 62 17.51 -7.16 -1.71
C LYS A 62 17.82 -8.55 -1.16
N SER A 63 17.06 -9.06 -0.20
CA SER A 63 17.21 -10.40 0.37
C SER A 63 17.09 -11.48 -0.72
N GLU A 64 17.79 -12.58 -0.55
CA GLU A 64 17.65 -13.76 -1.43
C GLU A 64 16.34 -14.54 -1.15
N HIS A 65 15.67 -14.24 -0.05
CA HIS A 65 14.42 -14.89 0.35
C HIS A 65 13.20 -14.19 -0.28
N LYS A 66 12.60 -14.84 -1.27
CA LYS A 66 11.44 -14.32 -2.00
C LYS A 66 10.28 -13.89 -1.09
N GLY A 67 10.02 -14.61 -0.01
CA GLY A 67 8.96 -14.27 0.95
C GLY A 67 9.23 -12.95 1.68
N GLU A 68 10.49 -12.65 2.01
CA GLU A 68 10.87 -11.38 2.64
C GLU A 68 10.72 -10.21 1.66
N GLN A 69 11.12 -10.43 0.39
CA GLN A 69 10.96 -9.43 -0.66
C GLN A 69 9.48 -9.10 -0.90
N GLU A 70 8.62 -10.10 -1.00
CA GLU A 70 7.18 -9.90 -1.20
C GLU A 70 6.55 -9.17 -0.01
N SER A 71 6.84 -9.59 1.22
CA SER A 71 6.34 -8.95 2.44
C SER A 71 6.77 -7.48 2.56
N ALA A 72 8.04 -7.18 2.25
CA ALA A 72 8.55 -5.81 2.26
C ALA A 72 7.87 -4.95 1.21
N ALA A 73 7.71 -5.46 -0.02
CA ALA A 73 7.03 -4.76 -1.10
C ALA A 73 5.56 -4.46 -0.75
N GLU A 74 4.82 -5.44 -0.25
CA GLU A 74 3.42 -5.25 0.19
C GLU A 74 3.29 -4.23 1.32
N THR A 75 4.24 -4.21 2.24
CA THR A 75 4.24 -3.24 3.33
C THR A 75 4.46 -1.82 2.80
N ILE A 76 5.38 -1.62 1.86
CA ILE A 76 5.62 -0.34 1.20
C ILE A 76 4.36 0.10 0.42
N GLU A 77 3.79 -0.79 -0.39
CA GLU A 77 2.57 -0.54 -1.18
C GLU A 77 1.41 -0.07 -0.29
N ASN A 78 1.19 -0.74 0.84
CA ASN A 78 0.13 -0.39 1.78
C ASN A 78 0.35 0.98 2.43
N ASN A 79 1.59 1.33 2.77
CA ASN A 79 1.90 2.63 3.36
C ASN A 79 1.73 3.77 2.34
N ILE A 80 2.18 3.58 1.09
CA ILE A 80 1.96 4.57 0.02
C ILE A 80 0.45 4.73 -0.23
N ARG A 81 -0.30 3.61 -0.32
CA ARG A 81 -1.76 3.64 -0.52
C ARG A 81 -2.47 4.41 0.60
N LYS A 82 -2.09 4.18 1.84
CA LYS A 82 -2.64 4.90 2.99
C LYS A 82 -2.45 6.41 2.84
N LYS A 83 -1.25 6.86 2.51
CA LYS A 83 -0.95 8.29 2.29
C LYS A 83 -1.73 8.87 1.11
N VAL A 84 -1.85 8.14 0.01
CA VAL A 84 -2.65 8.55 -1.16
C VAL A 84 -4.11 8.76 -0.76
N VAL A 85 -4.71 7.83 -0.02
CA VAL A 85 -6.10 7.92 0.43
C VAL A 85 -6.30 9.09 1.40
N GLU A 86 -5.41 9.28 2.36
CA GLU A 86 -5.46 10.39 3.31
C GLU A 86 -5.44 11.76 2.61
N ARG A 87 -4.63 11.89 1.55
CA ARG A 87 -4.45 13.15 0.82
C ARG A 87 -5.40 13.35 -0.35
N MET A 88 -6.14 12.33 -0.74
CA MET A 88 -7.11 12.41 -1.84
C MET A 88 -8.19 13.48 -1.62
N VAL A 89 -8.53 13.75 -0.36
CA VAL A 89 -9.49 14.81 0.01
C VAL A 89 -8.96 16.21 -0.36
N ILE A 90 -7.63 16.40 -0.37
CA ILE A 90 -7.00 17.71 -0.64
C ILE A 90 -6.90 17.96 -2.15
N ASN A 91 -6.48 16.95 -2.93
CA ASN A 91 -6.33 17.07 -4.38
C ASN A 91 -6.72 15.75 -5.08
N PRO A 92 -8.02 15.51 -5.33
CA PRO A 92 -8.51 14.26 -5.88
C PRO A 92 -7.85 13.87 -7.20
N ALA A 93 -7.71 14.80 -8.15
CA ALA A 93 -7.17 14.52 -9.48
C ALA A 93 -5.70 14.07 -9.44
N TYR A 94 -4.88 14.72 -8.58
CA TYR A 94 -3.48 14.36 -8.42
C TYR A 94 -3.32 12.97 -7.78
N TYR A 95 -3.99 12.75 -6.64
CA TYR A 95 -3.84 11.50 -5.90
C TYR A 95 -4.54 10.30 -6.56
N ALA A 96 -5.56 10.52 -7.40
CA ALA A 96 -6.10 9.48 -8.26
C ALA A 96 -5.06 8.98 -9.28
N LYS A 97 -4.26 9.88 -9.86
CA LYS A 97 -3.13 9.49 -10.73
C LYS A 97 -2.06 8.71 -9.97
N MET A 98 -1.73 9.12 -8.75
CA MET A 98 -0.76 8.39 -7.89
C MET A 98 -1.28 6.99 -7.54
N SER A 99 -2.59 6.85 -7.26
CA SER A 99 -3.23 5.56 -7.04
C SER A 99 -3.12 4.65 -8.26
N ALA A 100 -3.41 5.17 -9.45
CA ALA A 100 -3.31 4.38 -10.69
C ALA A 100 -1.88 3.90 -10.97
N ILE A 101 -0.87 4.77 -10.72
CA ILE A 101 0.54 4.39 -10.84
C ILE A 101 0.89 3.28 -9.84
N LEU A 102 0.46 3.40 -8.59
CA LEU A 102 0.69 2.37 -7.57
C LEU A 102 0.05 1.04 -7.96
N GLU A 103 -1.19 1.04 -8.45
CA GLU A 103 -1.88 -0.16 -8.91
C GLU A 103 -1.13 -0.84 -10.06
N GLN A 104 -0.63 -0.05 -11.02
CA GLN A 104 0.17 -0.59 -12.12
C GLN A 104 1.47 -1.23 -11.62
N LEU A 105 2.18 -0.60 -10.66
CA LEU A 105 3.39 -1.15 -10.05
C LEU A 105 3.12 -2.47 -9.32
N ILE A 106 2.00 -2.57 -8.61
CA ILE A 106 1.57 -3.80 -7.94
C ILE A 106 1.35 -4.92 -8.97
N LEU A 107 0.69 -4.61 -10.09
CA LEU A 107 0.47 -5.57 -11.16
C LEU A 107 1.78 -6.03 -11.81
N ASP A 108 2.70 -5.11 -12.08
CA ASP A 108 4.00 -5.39 -12.69
C ASP A 108 4.88 -6.24 -11.76
N ARG A 109 4.87 -5.95 -10.45
CA ARG A 109 5.52 -6.80 -9.44
C ARG A 109 4.96 -8.22 -9.44
N ARG A 110 3.64 -8.36 -9.38
CA ARG A 110 2.97 -9.68 -9.36
C ARG A 110 3.23 -10.50 -10.62
N ARG A 111 3.42 -9.83 -11.75
CA ARG A 111 3.79 -10.46 -13.03
C ARG A 111 5.29 -10.76 -13.15
N GLY A 112 6.10 -10.27 -12.22
CA GLY A 112 7.55 -10.42 -12.26
C GLY A 112 8.23 -9.64 -13.40
N VAL A 113 7.61 -8.55 -13.86
CA VAL A 113 8.13 -7.71 -14.95
C VAL A 113 9.33 -6.88 -14.49
N LEU A 114 9.33 -6.47 -13.22
CA LEU A 114 10.37 -5.62 -12.61
C LEU A 114 11.22 -6.43 -11.63
N ALA A 115 12.53 -6.23 -11.70
CA ALA A 115 13.43 -6.72 -10.65
C ALA A 115 13.21 -5.92 -9.37
N TYR A 116 13.40 -6.53 -8.20
CA TYR A 116 13.14 -5.87 -6.91
C TYR A 116 13.98 -4.61 -6.68
N GLY A 117 15.21 -4.53 -7.23
CA GLY A 117 16.01 -3.32 -7.17
C GLY A 117 15.37 -2.14 -7.93
N GLN A 118 14.86 -2.40 -9.14
CA GLN A 118 14.14 -1.39 -9.93
C GLN A 118 12.83 -0.98 -9.28
N LEU A 119 12.16 -1.94 -8.64
CA LEU A 119 10.92 -1.74 -7.91
C LEU A 119 11.13 -0.77 -6.73
N LEU A 120 12.24 -0.92 -5.99
CA LEU A 120 12.58 -0.01 -4.89
C LEU A 120 12.73 1.43 -5.38
N ASP A 121 13.50 1.65 -6.46
CA ASP A 121 13.70 2.99 -7.02
C ASP A 121 12.37 3.62 -7.44
N THR A 122 11.48 2.83 -8.04
CA THR A 122 10.15 3.30 -8.47
C THR A 122 9.23 3.62 -7.28
N TYR A 123 9.29 2.81 -6.21
CA TYR A 123 8.56 3.12 -4.97
C TYR A 123 9.09 4.39 -4.31
N MET A 124 10.40 4.60 -4.29
CA MET A 124 11.01 5.82 -3.76
C MET A 124 10.55 7.06 -4.52
N GLU A 125 10.53 6.98 -5.87
CA GLU A 125 10.05 8.08 -6.70
C GLU A 125 8.57 8.37 -6.47
N LEU A 126 7.73 7.32 -6.46
CA LEU A 126 6.30 7.46 -6.18
C LEU A 126 6.05 8.05 -4.79
N ALA A 127 6.77 7.57 -3.77
CA ALA A 127 6.64 8.07 -2.40
C ALA A 127 7.05 9.54 -2.29
N LYS A 128 8.10 9.98 -2.99
CA LYS A 128 8.48 11.40 -3.08
C LYS A 128 7.35 12.25 -3.67
N ASN A 129 6.78 11.80 -4.78
CA ASN A 129 5.67 12.50 -5.43
C ASN A 129 4.43 12.58 -4.54
N VAL A 130 4.13 11.53 -3.76
CA VAL A 130 3.02 11.50 -2.80
C VAL A 130 3.31 12.38 -1.60
N ALA A 131 4.53 12.35 -1.06
CA ALA A 131 4.92 13.10 0.14
C ALA A 131 5.10 14.60 -0.16
N LYS A 132 5.75 14.92 -1.27
CA LYS A 132 6.18 16.29 -1.60
C LYS A 132 5.75 16.70 -3.02
N PRO A 133 4.46 16.87 -3.25
CA PRO A 133 3.96 17.27 -4.57
C PRO A 133 4.49 18.64 -5.03
N GLU A 134 4.94 19.50 -4.11
CA GLU A 134 5.55 20.80 -4.41
C GLU A 134 6.91 20.68 -5.11
N GLU A 135 7.62 19.58 -4.96
CA GLU A 135 8.89 19.34 -5.66
C GLU A 135 8.67 18.90 -7.12
N ASN A 136 7.42 18.66 -7.52
CA ASN A 136 7.12 18.24 -8.88
C ASN A 136 7.30 19.40 -9.88
N THR A 137 8.23 19.22 -10.81
CA THR A 137 8.60 20.22 -11.83
C THR A 137 7.51 20.50 -12.87
N LYS A 138 6.43 19.69 -12.90
CA LYS A 138 5.29 19.90 -13.81
C LYS A 138 4.45 21.12 -13.44
N TYR A 139 4.54 21.60 -12.20
CA TYR A 139 3.82 22.81 -11.80
C TYR A 139 4.60 24.06 -12.16
N PRO A 140 3.92 25.11 -12.68
CA PRO A 140 4.48 26.44 -12.80
C PRO A 140 5.04 26.94 -11.46
N GLU A 141 6.10 27.72 -11.50
CA GLU A 141 6.80 28.16 -10.29
C GLU A 141 5.89 29.00 -9.38
N SER A 142 5.00 29.81 -9.97
CA SER A 142 4.04 30.67 -9.26
C SER A 142 3.07 29.90 -8.35
N ILE A 143 2.71 28.67 -8.71
CA ILE A 143 1.72 27.87 -7.94
C ILE A 143 2.36 26.75 -7.12
N ARG A 144 3.64 26.47 -7.34
CA ARG A 144 4.33 25.31 -6.75
C ARG A 144 4.30 25.27 -5.24
N SER A 145 4.45 26.42 -4.59
CA SER A 145 4.42 26.53 -3.12
C SER A 145 3.02 26.52 -2.50
N ASN A 146 1.96 26.72 -3.30
CA ASN A 146 0.60 26.85 -2.81
C ASN A 146 -0.22 25.59 -3.12
N GLY A 147 -0.58 24.81 -2.07
CA GLY A 147 -1.33 23.57 -2.21
C GLY A 147 -2.72 23.73 -2.81
N ALA A 148 -3.41 24.84 -2.48
CA ALA A 148 -4.75 25.11 -3.01
C ALA A 148 -4.71 25.44 -4.52
N LEU A 149 -3.70 26.20 -4.97
CA LEU A 149 -3.52 26.50 -6.38
C LEU A 149 -3.12 25.26 -7.17
N ARG A 150 -2.28 24.37 -6.62
CA ARG A 150 -1.97 23.09 -7.25
C ARG A 150 -3.22 22.23 -7.39
N ALA A 151 -4.03 22.13 -6.34
CA ALA A 151 -5.27 21.37 -6.39
C ALA A 151 -6.23 21.94 -7.45
N LEU A 152 -6.38 23.26 -7.52
CA LEU A 152 -7.16 23.90 -8.57
C LEU A 152 -6.60 23.59 -9.96
N TYR A 153 -5.31 23.72 -10.16
CA TYR A 153 -4.62 23.44 -11.42
C TYR A 153 -4.84 21.99 -11.91
N ASP A 154 -4.80 21.01 -11.00
CA ASP A 154 -4.97 19.60 -11.34
C ASP A 154 -6.43 19.22 -11.62
N ASN A 155 -7.38 19.91 -10.99
CA ASN A 155 -8.82 19.61 -11.11
C ASN A 155 -9.55 20.47 -12.15
N CYS A 156 -8.95 21.58 -12.61
CA CYS A 156 -9.47 22.37 -13.72
C CYS A 156 -9.14 21.72 -15.07
N GLY A 157 -9.98 21.94 -16.07
CA GLY A 157 -9.72 21.59 -17.46
C GLY A 157 -8.51 22.35 -18.03
N GLU A 158 -7.93 21.90 -19.12
CA GLU A 158 -6.79 22.57 -19.75
C GLU A 158 -7.10 24.01 -20.15
N ASP A 159 -8.32 24.26 -20.62
CA ASP A 159 -8.79 25.58 -21.04
C ASP A 159 -8.94 26.56 -19.86
N ASP A 160 -9.23 26.05 -18.67
CA ASP A 160 -9.41 26.86 -17.46
C ASP A 160 -8.11 27.18 -16.74
N ARG A 161 -7.01 26.49 -17.07
CA ARG A 161 -5.69 26.71 -16.44
C ARG A 161 -5.06 28.07 -16.73
N THR A 162 -5.48 28.72 -17.80
CA THR A 162 -4.99 30.07 -18.18
C THR A 162 -5.37 31.15 -17.18
N PHE A 163 -6.37 30.91 -16.33
CA PHE A 163 -6.81 31.84 -15.28
C PHE A 163 -6.11 31.63 -13.93
N ILE A 164 -5.24 30.63 -13.81
CA ILE A 164 -4.50 30.36 -12.58
C ILE A 164 -3.20 31.20 -12.61
N PRO A 165 -2.94 32.06 -11.61
CA PRO A 165 -1.80 32.97 -11.59
C PRO A 165 -0.45 32.24 -11.52
#